data_179288eb7f4b361a04319b808445a21a
#
_entry.id   179288eb7f4b361a04319b808445a21a
#
_cell.length_a   1.000
_cell.length_b   1.000
_cell.length_c   1.000
_cell.angle_alpha   90.00
_cell.angle_beta   90.00
_cell.angle_gamma   90.00
#
_symmetry.space_group_name_H-M   'P 1'
#
loop_
_entity.id
_entity.type
_entity.pdbx_description
1 polymer ?
#
loop_
_entity_poly.entity_id
_entity_poly.type
_entity_poly.pdbx_seq_one_letter_code
_entity_poly.pdbx_strand_id
1 'polypeptide(L)'
;MDGVHYLSIAENGYVQFEQAFFPLYPLIIQFISRIANTSYALSALIISNASFFVGLLVFYRLAKLTDRAKPLRAVILLLVFPTSFFFAATYTESLYFLFATVVIFATKKHRFVLAGILGFLASLTRLFGVFLLVISGYEYIKVYGYRIHARHMLSLLLIPLGLVAYMIYLQYAVGDPIAFIHAQPAFGAGRTGGTIVLPPQVLWRYGKILTTVVPDSPVWAVAFFELTAFLFGMWVLYRGWRAGWDASYLFYSGAVLVVPALTGTLSSVPRYMLCAIPLFLILSSFSSRKFYFVYALVSISVFIMGAALYLQGYFVG
;
A
#
# COMPACT_ATOMS: atom_id res chain seq x y z
N MET A 1 3.50 11.12 13.45
CA MET A 1 3.73 10.72 12.05
C MET A 1 4.42 9.37 12.04
N ASP A 2 3.99 8.43 11.16
CA ASP A 2 4.50 7.05 11.15
C ASP A 2 6.04 6.97 10.98
N GLY A 3 6.64 7.91 10.26
CA GLY A 3 8.10 7.95 10.06
C GLY A 3 8.91 7.99 11.36
N VAL A 4 8.40 8.67 12.38
CA VAL A 4 9.07 8.73 13.71
C VAL A 4 9.09 7.34 14.36
N HIS A 5 8.01 6.57 14.24
CA HIS A 5 7.94 5.21 14.78
C HIS A 5 8.90 4.26 14.06
N TYR A 6 9.02 4.34 12.73
CA TYR A 6 10.00 3.51 12.02
C TYR A 6 11.44 3.82 12.42
N LEU A 7 11.77 5.10 12.66
CA LEU A 7 13.09 5.49 13.15
C LEU A 7 13.31 5.03 14.60
N SER A 8 12.30 5.17 15.46
CA SER A 8 12.33 4.67 16.83
C SER A 8 12.59 3.17 16.89
N ILE A 9 11.83 2.38 16.10
CA ILE A 9 12.02 0.91 16.02
C ILE A 9 13.42 0.56 15.52
N ALA A 10 13.94 1.29 14.52
CA ALA A 10 15.27 1.04 13.99
C ALA A 10 16.39 1.31 15.01
N GLU A 11 16.21 2.28 15.89
CA GLU A 11 17.18 2.70 16.90
C GLU A 11 17.07 1.88 18.18
N ASN A 12 15.85 1.73 18.70
CA ASN A 12 15.59 1.24 20.07
C ASN A 12 14.89 -0.13 20.11
N GLY A 13 14.42 -0.65 18.94
CA GLY A 13 13.50 -1.78 18.91
C GLY A 13 12.05 -1.38 19.19
N TYR A 14 11.16 -2.37 19.25
CA TYR A 14 9.74 -2.14 19.47
C TYR A 14 9.43 -1.70 20.89
N VAL A 15 8.75 -0.55 21.00
CA VAL A 15 8.08 -0.12 22.25
C VAL A 15 6.57 -0.33 22.15
N GLN A 16 5.83 0.01 23.23
CA GLN A 16 4.39 -0.21 23.31
C GLN A 16 3.63 0.45 22.14
N PHE A 17 2.72 -0.28 21.52
CA PHE A 17 1.91 0.04 20.34
C PHE A 17 2.65 0.12 19.00
N GLU A 18 3.97 0.18 18.97
CA GLU A 18 4.72 0.20 17.68
C GLU A 18 4.60 -1.10 16.90
N GLN A 19 4.02 -2.16 17.49
CA GLN A 19 3.69 -3.43 16.83
C GLN A 19 2.75 -3.25 15.60
N ALA A 20 2.07 -2.12 15.47
CA ALA A 20 1.32 -1.76 14.26
C ALA A 20 2.21 -1.59 13.02
N PHE A 21 3.52 -1.35 13.21
CA PHE A 21 4.50 -1.11 12.15
C PHE A 21 5.29 -2.38 11.83
N PHE A 22 5.29 -2.78 10.57
CA PHE A 22 5.91 -4.03 10.12
C PHE A 22 7.45 -3.97 10.13
N PRO A 23 8.14 -5.09 10.38
CA PRO A 23 9.54 -5.10 10.82
C PRO A 23 10.57 -4.84 9.73
N LEU A 24 10.29 -5.14 8.44
CA LEU A 24 11.34 -5.17 7.43
C LEU A 24 11.98 -3.80 7.19
N TYR A 25 11.18 -2.73 7.12
CA TYR A 25 11.71 -1.40 6.85
C TYR A 25 12.63 -0.88 7.97
N PRO A 26 12.24 -0.90 9.26
CA PRO A 26 13.15 -0.51 10.34
C PRO A 26 14.40 -1.41 10.43
N LEU A 27 14.29 -2.70 10.15
CA LEU A 27 15.46 -3.60 10.13
C LEU A 27 16.46 -3.21 9.02
N ILE A 28 15.97 -2.87 7.82
CA ILE A 28 16.85 -2.41 6.73
C ILE A 28 17.46 -1.05 7.09
N ILE A 29 16.70 -0.12 7.69
CA ILE A 29 17.22 1.16 8.17
C ILE A 29 18.37 0.94 9.16
N GLN A 30 18.16 0.10 10.17
CA GLN A 30 19.18 -0.23 11.16
C GLN A 30 20.45 -0.81 10.51
N PHE A 31 20.27 -1.75 9.59
CA PHE A 31 21.38 -2.42 8.90
C PHE A 31 22.20 -1.41 8.06
N ILE A 32 21.54 -0.61 7.24
CA ILE A 32 22.21 0.38 6.38
C ILE A 32 22.89 1.46 7.22
N SER A 33 22.22 1.99 8.26
CA SER A 33 22.78 2.99 9.17
C SER A 33 24.10 2.51 9.81
N ARG A 34 24.13 1.26 10.26
CA ARG A 34 25.34 0.67 10.87
C ARG A 34 26.48 0.46 9.87
N ILE A 35 26.18 -0.04 8.67
CA ILE A 35 27.24 -0.30 7.65
C ILE A 35 27.78 1.01 7.08
N ALA A 36 26.90 1.94 6.74
CA ALA A 36 27.29 3.20 6.12
C ALA A 36 27.70 4.29 7.12
N ASN A 37 27.61 4.01 8.43
CA ASN A 37 27.86 4.96 9.51
C ASN A 37 27.10 6.28 9.33
N THR A 38 25.80 6.17 9.03
CA THR A 38 24.91 7.31 8.76
C THR A 38 23.78 7.38 9.79
N SER A 39 23.08 8.52 9.87
CA SER A 39 21.90 8.61 10.72
C SER A 39 20.76 7.70 10.21
N TYR A 40 19.91 7.22 11.12
CA TYR A 40 18.73 6.42 10.78
C TYR A 40 17.81 7.18 9.81
N ALA A 41 17.64 8.48 10.00
CA ALA A 41 16.82 9.32 9.12
C ALA A 41 17.37 9.38 7.69
N LEU A 42 18.69 9.57 7.52
CA LEU A 42 19.32 9.59 6.19
C LEU A 42 19.23 8.22 5.54
N SER A 43 19.49 7.14 6.28
CA SER A 43 19.34 5.77 5.79
C SER A 43 17.91 5.49 5.32
N ALA A 44 16.90 5.89 6.09
CA ALA A 44 15.50 5.75 5.73
C ALA A 44 15.14 6.49 4.44
N LEU A 45 15.61 7.73 4.27
CA LEU A 45 15.39 8.52 3.06
C LEU A 45 16.06 7.87 1.84
N ILE A 46 17.29 7.40 1.98
CA ILE A 46 18.03 6.70 0.90
C ILE A 46 17.26 5.45 0.49
N ILE A 47 16.84 4.62 1.45
CA ILE A 47 16.10 3.38 1.18
C ILE A 47 14.79 3.69 0.45
N SER A 48 14.02 4.69 0.94
CA SER A 48 12.74 5.06 0.33
C SER A 48 12.91 5.55 -1.09
N ASN A 49 13.81 6.51 -1.33
CA ASN A 49 14.02 7.09 -2.65
C ASN A 49 14.62 6.09 -3.65
N ALA A 50 15.62 5.29 -3.23
CA ALA A 50 16.20 4.24 -4.08
C ALA A 50 15.16 3.17 -4.43
N SER A 51 14.37 2.72 -3.44
CA SER A 51 13.29 1.74 -3.66
C SER A 51 12.24 2.29 -4.61
N PHE A 52 11.84 3.55 -4.45
CA PHE A 52 10.87 4.17 -5.35
C PHE A 52 11.40 4.27 -6.78
N PHE A 53 12.63 4.74 -6.96
CA PHE A 53 13.24 4.86 -8.29
C PHE A 53 13.31 3.50 -9.00
N VAL A 54 13.83 2.47 -8.35
CA VAL A 54 13.90 1.12 -8.92
C VAL A 54 12.49 0.55 -9.16
N GLY A 55 11.58 0.72 -8.20
CA GLY A 55 10.19 0.31 -8.31
C GLY A 55 9.49 0.94 -9.50
N LEU A 56 9.73 2.24 -9.75
CA LEU A 56 9.16 2.98 -10.88
C LEU A 56 9.63 2.46 -12.24
N LEU A 57 10.92 2.09 -12.34
CA LEU A 57 11.47 1.47 -13.55
C LEU A 57 10.81 0.10 -13.82
N VAL A 58 10.62 -0.71 -12.77
CA VAL A 58 9.95 -2.01 -12.89
C VAL A 58 8.46 -1.82 -13.19
N PHE A 59 7.80 -0.83 -12.59
CA PHE A 59 6.40 -0.50 -12.85
C PHE A 59 6.17 -0.10 -14.31
N TYR A 60 7.06 0.71 -14.88
CA TYR A 60 7.00 1.03 -16.31
C TYR A 60 7.13 -0.24 -17.18
N ARG A 61 8.05 -1.16 -16.82
CA ARG A 61 8.22 -2.44 -17.53
C ARG A 61 6.99 -3.35 -17.34
N LEU A 62 6.41 -3.39 -16.15
CA LEU A 62 5.17 -4.12 -15.86
C LEU A 62 4.02 -3.58 -16.72
N ALA A 63 3.87 -2.26 -16.81
CA ALA A 63 2.86 -1.64 -17.64
C ALA A 63 3.03 -1.99 -19.14
N LYS A 64 4.28 -2.12 -19.63
CA LYS A 64 4.56 -2.62 -20.98
C LYS A 64 4.12 -4.08 -21.22
N LEU A 65 4.14 -4.92 -20.20
CA LEU A 65 3.70 -6.32 -20.26
C LEU A 65 2.18 -6.46 -20.12
N THR A 66 1.48 -5.38 -19.81
CA THR A 66 0.04 -5.39 -19.56
C THR A 66 -0.66 -4.76 -20.77
N ASP A 67 -1.27 -5.58 -21.63
CA ASP A 67 -1.77 -5.21 -22.98
C ASP A 67 -2.66 -3.96 -22.98
N ARG A 68 -3.46 -3.75 -21.94
CA ARG A 68 -4.42 -2.64 -21.82
C ARG A 68 -3.81 -1.38 -21.20
N ALA A 69 -2.68 -1.49 -20.51
CA ALA A 69 -2.06 -0.36 -19.84
C ALA A 69 -1.30 0.55 -20.82
N LYS A 70 -1.25 1.83 -20.52
CA LYS A 70 -0.42 2.82 -21.21
C LYS A 70 0.78 3.16 -20.33
N PRO A 71 2.00 2.65 -20.63
CA PRO A 71 3.12 2.66 -19.67
C PRO A 71 3.49 4.04 -19.13
N LEU A 72 3.75 5.01 -20.02
CA LEU A 72 4.12 6.36 -19.59
C LEU A 72 2.97 7.04 -18.82
N ARG A 73 1.73 6.81 -19.24
CA ARG A 73 0.55 7.37 -18.59
C ARG A 73 0.37 6.78 -17.18
N ALA A 74 0.57 5.46 -17.01
CA ALA A 74 0.50 4.83 -15.70
C ALA A 74 1.51 5.44 -14.72
N VAL A 75 2.74 5.66 -15.18
CA VAL A 75 3.80 6.32 -14.39
C VAL A 75 3.41 7.75 -14.03
N ILE A 76 2.95 8.55 -15.00
CA ILE A 76 2.54 9.95 -14.73
C ILE A 76 1.39 9.98 -13.72
N LEU A 77 0.37 9.14 -13.90
CA LEU A 77 -0.80 9.08 -12.98
C LEU A 77 -0.40 8.70 -11.56
N LEU A 78 0.58 7.81 -11.39
CA LEU A 78 1.14 7.47 -10.09
C LEU A 78 1.91 8.66 -9.50
N LEU A 79 2.77 9.31 -10.28
CA LEU A 79 3.62 10.42 -9.80
C LEU A 79 2.82 11.65 -9.38
N VAL A 80 1.72 11.97 -10.11
CA VAL A 80 0.86 13.12 -9.77
C VAL A 80 -0.24 12.77 -8.77
N PHE A 81 -0.33 11.53 -8.30
CA PHE A 81 -1.37 11.14 -7.35
C PHE A 81 -1.22 11.93 -6.03
N PRO A 82 -2.33 12.36 -5.39
CA PRO A 82 -2.30 13.30 -4.25
C PRO A 82 -1.35 12.95 -3.12
N THR A 83 -1.14 11.67 -2.83
CA THR A 83 -0.32 11.20 -1.72
C THR A 83 1.06 10.66 -2.15
N SER A 84 1.46 10.84 -3.43
CA SER A 84 2.72 10.28 -3.94
C SER A 84 3.98 10.86 -3.29
N PHE A 85 3.91 12.00 -2.60
CA PHE A 85 5.02 12.51 -1.81
C PHE A 85 5.45 11.56 -0.67
N PHE A 86 4.58 10.64 -0.23
CA PHE A 86 4.96 9.60 0.73
C PHE A 86 6.04 8.64 0.19
N PHE A 87 6.19 8.53 -1.11
CA PHE A 87 7.29 7.76 -1.68
C PHE A 87 8.67 8.38 -1.39
N ALA A 88 8.75 9.69 -1.20
CA ALA A 88 9.99 10.37 -0.83
C ALA A 88 10.22 10.49 0.69
N ALA A 89 9.21 10.15 1.49
CA ALA A 89 9.25 10.24 2.94
C ALA A 89 9.87 8.99 3.61
N THR A 90 10.13 9.07 4.92
CA THR A 90 10.63 7.96 5.76
C THR A 90 9.50 6.96 6.09
N TYR A 91 8.90 6.37 5.05
CA TYR A 91 7.73 5.51 5.11
C TYR A 91 7.95 4.22 4.33
N THR A 92 7.10 3.21 4.56
CA THR A 92 7.21 1.89 3.91
C THR A 92 6.66 1.84 2.49
N GLU A 93 5.97 2.87 2.01
CA GLU A 93 5.29 2.91 0.71
C GLU A 93 6.22 2.57 -0.44
N SER A 94 7.41 3.16 -0.47
CA SER A 94 8.40 2.95 -1.53
C SER A 94 8.97 1.55 -1.55
N LEU A 95 9.34 1.03 -0.38
CA LEU A 95 9.90 -0.33 -0.26
C LEU A 95 8.84 -1.38 -0.61
N TYR A 96 7.61 -1.18 -0.13
CA TYR A 96 6.48 -2.03 -0.48
C TYR A 96 6.17 -1.96 -1.98
N PHE A 97 6.11 -0.76 -2.55
CA PHE A 97 5.87 -0.54 -3.98
C PHE A 97 6.90 -1.28 -4.84
N LEU A 98 8.19 -1.21 -4.47
CA LEU A 98 9.24 -1.96 -5.14
C LEU A 98 8.95 -3.46 -5.12
N PHE A 99 8.81 -4.05 -3.93
CA PHE A 99 8.62 -5.50 -3.81
C PHE A 99 7.35 -5.98 -4.50
N ALA A 100 6.22 -5.31 -4.26
CA ALA A 100 4.94 -5.70 -4.84
C ALA A 100 4.96 -5.57 -6.38
N THR A 101 5.57 -4.51 -6.92
CA THR A 101 5.70 -4.34 -8.37
C THR A 101 6.59 -5.42 -8.98
N VAL A 102 7.72 -5.77 -8.33
CA VAL A 102 8.59 -6.85 -8.81
C VAL A 102 7.91 -8.21 -8.70
N VAL A 103 7.12 -8.46 -7.64
CA VAL A 103 6.31 -9.69 -7.51
C VAL A 103 5.36 -9.83 -8.69
N ILE A 104 4.59 -8.78 -9.00
CA ILE A 104 3.62 -8.81 -10.12
C ILE A 104 4.36 -8.98 -11.46
N PHE A 105 5.49 -8.29 -11.65
CA PHE A 105 6.31 -8.41 -12.85
C PHE A 105 6.91 -9.81 -13.01
N ALA A 106 7.49 -10.37 -11.94
CA ALA A 106 8.07 -11.72 -11.91
C ALA A 106 7.00 -12.78 -12.18
N THR A 107 5.81 -12.63 -11.61
CA THR A 107 4.63 -13.46 -11.85
C THR A 107 4.24 -13.46 -13.33
N LYS A 108 4.15 -12.29 -13.97
CA LYS A 108 3.87 -12.17 -15.42
C LYS A 108 4.97 -12.76 -16.30
N LYS A 109 6.18 -12.88 -15.78
CA LYS A 109 7.30 -13.56 -16.43
C LYS A 109 7.45 -15.04 -16.01
N HIS A 110 6.46 -15.59 -15.33
CA HIS A 110 6.41 -16.98 -14.81
C HIS A 110 7.60 -17.33 -13.90
N ARG A 111 8.23 -16.31 -13.28
CA ARG A 111 9.34 -16.48 -12.31
C ARG A 111 8.79 -16.61 -10.89
N PHE A 112 8.02 -17.68 -10.64
CA PHE A 112 7.27 -17.86 -9.39
C PHE A 112 8.16 -17.95 -8.14
N VAL A 113 9.38 -18.47 -8.27
CA VAL A 113 10.34 -18.53 -7.15
C VAL A 113 10.73 -17.10 -6.71
N LEU A 114 11.09 -16.24 -7.66
CA LEU A 114 11.39 -14.84 -7.37
C LEU A 114 10.17 -14.10 -6.80
N ALA A 115 8.99 -14.36 -7.35
CA ALA A 115 7.73 -13.79 -6.84
C ALA A 115 7.46 -14.21 -5.38
N GLY A 116 7.72 -15.48 -5.03
CA GLY A 116 7.56 -15.98 -3.67
C GLY A 116 8.52 -15.33 -2.68
N ILE A 117 9.82 -15.26 -3.00
CA ILE A 117 10.85 -14.66 -2.13
C ILE A 117 10.54 -13.16 -1.90
N LEU A 118 10.27 -12.40 -2.95
CA LEU A 118 9.99 -10.98 -2.82
C LEU A 118 8.60 -10.71 -2.22
N GLY A 119 7.65 -11.63 -2.41
CA GLY A 119 6.35 -11.60 -1.75
C GLY A 119 6.45 -11.81 -0.24
N PHE A 120 7.36 -12.67 0.22
CA PHE A 120 7.70 -12.81 1.65
C PHE A 120 8.18 -11.47 2.22
N LEU A 121 9.11 -10.79 1.54
CA LEU A 121 9.60 -9.47 1.96
C LEU A 121 8.50 -8.40 1.90
N ALA A 122 7.63 -8.42 0.89
CA ALA A 122 6.48 -7.52 0.81
C ALA A 122 5.53 -7.70 2.01
N SER A 123 5.27 -8.95 2.42
CA SER A 123 4.43 -9.27 3.58
C SER A 123 5.06 -8.90 4.92
N LEU A 124 6.40 -8.89 5.01
CA LEU A 124 7.15 -8.35 6.15
C LEU A 124 7.21 -6.80 6.15
N THR A 125 6.84 -6.16 5.03
CA THR A 125 6.78 -4.70 4.94
C THR A 125 5.40 -4.15 5.27
N ARG A 126 4.34 -4.82 4.82
CA ARG A 126 2.93 -4.42 5.03
C ARG A 126 2.00 -5.63 4.92
N LEU A 127 0.90 -5.60 5.66
CA LEU A 127 -0.15 -6.63 5.61
C LEU A 127 -0.62 -6.92 4.16
N PHE A 128 -0.70 -5.89 3.32
CA PHE A 128 -1.15 -6.03 1.92
C PHE A 128 -0.28 -6.98 1.08
N GLY A 129 0.96 -7.26 1.50
CA GLY A 129 1.85 -8.20 0.84
C GLY A 129 1.26 -9.60 0.69
N VAL A 130 0.47 -10.05 1.68
CA VAL A 130 -0.18 -11.37 1.63
C VAL A 130 -1.14 -11.50 0.43
N PHE A 131 -1.80 -10.43 0.03
CA PHE A 131 -2.74 -10.45 -1.10
C PHE A 131 -2.06 -10.60 -2.47
N LEU A 132 -0.73 -10.41 -2.55
CA LEU A 132 0.03 -10.72 -3.77
C LEU A 132 -0.04 -12.20 -4.14
N LEU A 133 -0.31 -13.08 -3.16
CA LEU A 133 -0.58 -14.50 -3.42
C LEU A 133 -1.73 -14.70 -4.40
N VAL A 134 -2.76 -13.87 -4.35
CA VAL A 134 -3.92 -13.97 -5.27
C VAL A 134 -3.50 -13.71 -6.70
N ILE A 135 -2.66 -12.69 -6.95
CA ILE A 135 -2.15 -12.39 -8.30
C ILE A 135 -1.26 -13.54 -8.79
N SER A 136 -0.33 -13.97 -7.93
CA SER A 136 0.64 -15.01 -8.30
C SER A 136 0.00 -16.39 -8.46
N GLY A 137 -0.95 -16.73 -7.59
CA GLY A 137 -1.70 -17.98 -7.67
C GLY A 137 -2.62 -18.03 -8.89
N TYR A 138 -3.31 -16.93 -9.19
CA TYR A 138 -4.17 -16.84 -10.36
C TYR A 138 -3.37 -17.01 -11.67
N GLU A 139 -2.22 -16.35 -11.78
CA GLU A 139 -1.34 -16.51 -12.95
C GLU A 139 -0.75 -17.92 -13.03
N TYR A 140 -0.38 -18.51 -11.88
CA TYR A 140 0.07 -19.89 -11.83
C TYR A 140 -0.99 -20.86 -12.40
N ILE A 141 -2.25 -20.71 -11.99
CA ILE A 141 -3.35 -21.55 -12.47
C ILE A 141 -3.57 -21.33 -13.98
N LYS A 142 -3.44 -20.09 -14.47
CA LYS A 142 -3.54 -19.82 -15.93
C LYS A 142 -2.48 -20.56 -16.73
N VAL A 143 -1.25 -20.65 -16.21
CA VAL A 143 -0.10 -21.23 -16.93
C VAL A 143 -0.09 -22.76 -16.84
N TYR A 144 -0.31 -23.29 -15.64
CA TYR A 144 -0.13 -24.71 -15.35
C TYR A 144 -1.43 -25.48 -15.12
N GLY A 145 -2.56 -24.78 -15.13
CA GLY A 145 -3.83 -25.34 -14.69
C GLY A 145 -3.74 -25.78 -13.23
N TYR A 146 -4.32 -26.95 -12.93
CA TYR A 146 -4.24 -27.54 -11.59
C TYR A 146 -3.04 -28.48 -11.40
N ARG A 147 -2.07 -28.47 -12.31
CA ARG A 147 -0.86 -29.30 -12.18
C ARG A 147 0.04 -28.73 -11.08
N ILE A 148 0.39 -29.60 -10.13
CA ILE A 148 1.22 -29.22 -8.98
C ILE A 148 2.70 -29.29 -9.38
N HIS A 149 3.35 -28.14 -9.45
CA HIS A 149 4.82 -28.03 -9.54
C HIS A 149 5.32 -27.63 -8.16
N ALA A 150 5.76 -28.60 -7.36
CA ALA A 150 6.12 -28.44 -5.95
C ALA A 150 7.01 -27.22 -5.70
N ARG A 151 8.04 -26.99 -6.51
CA ARG A 151 8.96 -25.86 -6.39
C ARG A 151 8.23 -24.51 -6.49
N HIS A 152 7.29 -24.35 -7.42
CA HIS A 152 6.54 -23.09 -7.60
C HIS A 152 5.50 -22.92 -6.51
N MET A 153 4.77 -23.98 -6.15
CA MET A 153 3.78 -23.94 -5.08
C MET A 153 4.43 -23.57 -3.74
N LEU A 154 5.51 -24.25 -3.37
CA LEU A 154 6.26 -23.96 -2.13
C LEU A 154 6.78 -22.51 -2.13
N SER A 155 7.27 -22.02 -3.28
CA SER A 155 7.74 -20.63 -3.34
C SER A 155 6.60 -19.62 -3.21
N LEU A 156 5.41 -19.89 -3.75
CA LEU A 156 4.25 -18.99 -3.58
C LEU A 156 3.73 -18.99 -2.12
N LEU A 157 3.86 -20.11 -1.41
CA LEU A 157 3.53 -20.18 0.02
C LEU A 157 4.47 -19.33 0.88
N LEU A 158 5.65 -18.94 0.38
CA LEU A 158 6.52 -17.98 1.09
C LEU A 158 5.81 -16.62 1.27
N ILE A 159 4.93 -16.21 0.36
CA ILE A 159 4.26 -14.90 0.42
C ILE A 159 3.55 -14.70 1.77
N PRO A 160 2.60 -15.55 2.21
CA PRO A 160 1.96 -15.39 3.51
C PRO A 160 2.90 -15.70 4.69
N LEU A 161 3.96 -16.49 4.49
CA LEU A 161 4.92 -16.80 5.56
C LEU A 161 5.66 -15.55 6.08
N GLY A 162 5.75 -14.45 5.30
CA GLY A 162 6.27 -13.19 5.80
C GLY A 162 5.42 -12.64 6.94
N LEU A 163 4.08 -12.64 6.81
CA LEU A 163 3.19 -12.26 7.90
C LEU A 163 3.27 -13.25 9.06
N VAL A 164 3.27 -14.55 8.78
CA VAL A 164 3.38 -15.59 9.83
C VAL A 164 4.68 -15.43 10.62
N ALA A 165 5.80 -15.13 9.97
CA ALA A 165 7.06 -14.87 10.65
C ALA A 165 6.96 -13.67 11.61
N TYR A 166 6.29 -12.60 11.19
CA TYR A 166 6.03 -11.47 12.08
C TYR A 166 5.10 -11.83 13.24
N MET A 167 4.03 -12.60 12.99
CA MET A 167 3.13 -13.08 14.04
C MET A 167 3.85 -13.97 15.07
N ILE A 168 4.76 -14.84 14.62
CA ILE A 168 5.60 -15.67 15.50
C ILE A 168 6.50 -14.76 16.36
N TYR A 169 7.17 -13.79 15.75
CA TYR A 169 7.97 -12.81 16.50
C TYR A 169 7.14 -12.10 17.57
N LEU A 170 5.94 -11.62 17.24
CA LEU A 170 5.05 -10.91 18.17
C LEU A 170 4.58 -11.84 19.30
N GLN A 171 4.30 -13.12 19.01
CA GLN A 171 3.95 -14.09 20.03
C GLN A 171 5.07 -14.24 21.09
N TYR A 172 6.34 -14.27 20.66
CA TYR A 172 7.47 -14.36 21.58
C TYR A 172 7.80 -13.04 22.28
N ALA A 173 7.66 -11.91 21.59
CA ALA A 173 8.06 -10.60 22.10
C ALA A 173 7.04 -9.99 23.07
N VAL A 174 5.72 -10.16 22.78
CA VAL A 174 4.64 -9.49 23.54
C VAL A 174 3.50 -10.43 23.93
N GLY A 175 3.58 -11.73 23.60
CA GLY A 175 2.55 -12.73 23.92
C GLY A 175 1.27 -12.64 23.09
N ASP A 176 1.26 -11.82 22.02
CA ASP A 176 0.09 -11.59 21.17
C ASP A 176 0.49 -11.60 19.69
N PRO A 177 0.18 -12.68 18.92
CA PRO A 177 0.58 -12.82 17.52
C PRO A 177 -0.09 -11.83 16.59
N ILE A 178 -1.19 -11.20 16.99
CA ILE A 178 -1.93 -10.19 16.22
C ILE A 178 -1.86 -8.80 16.84
N ALA A 179 -0.84 -8.54 17.65
CA ALA A 179 -0.61 -7.24 18.30
C ALA A 179 -0.59 -6.08 17.28
N PHE A 180 -0.21 -6.31 16.03
CA PHE A 180 -0.28 -5.29 14.97
C PHE A 180 -1.72 -4.83 14.64
N ILE A 181 -2.74 -5.64 14.96
CA ILE A 181 -4.16 -5.26 14.85
C ILE A 181 -4.58 -4.59 16.17
N HIS A 182 -4.26 -5.18 17.30
CA HIS A 182 -4.66 -4.68 18.62
C HIS A 182 -4.04 -3.32 18.96
N ALA A 183 -2.90 -2.97 18.37
CA ALA A 183 -2.26 -1.66 18.52
C ALA A 183 -2.92 -0.53 17.71
N GLN A 184 -3.79 -0.84 16.74
CA GLN A 184 -4.38 0.18 15.84
C GLN A 184 -5.14 1.32 16.55
N PRO A 185 -5.91 1.09 17.63
CA PRO A 185 -6.63 2.16 18.33
C PRO A 185 -5.71 3.26 18.89
N ALA A 186 -4.46 2.94 19.23
CA ALA A 186 -3.50 3.91 19.75
C ALA A 186 -3.15 5.03 18.74
N PHE A 187 -3.37 4.78 17.44
CA PHE A 187 -3.10 5.74 16.38
C PHE A 187 -4.32 6.58 15.97
N GLY A 188 -5.37 6.56 16.79
CA GLY A 188 -6.53 7.45 16.64
C GLY A 188 -7.46 7.11 15.47
N ALA A 189 -8.12 8.14 14.94
CA ALA A 189 -9.13 8.07 13.87
C ALA A 189 -10.32 7.13 14.19
N GLY A 190 -10.48 6.70 15.45
CA GLY A 190 -11.51 5.76 15.88
C GLY A 190 -11.37 4.37 15.28
N ARG A 191 -10.13 3.94 15.04
CA ARG A 191 -9.82 2.57 14.60
C ARG A 191 -10.17 1.56 15.67
N THR A 192 -10.67 0.40 15.25
CA THR A 192 -10.93 -0.74 16.13
C THR A 192 -9.70 -1.65 16.21
N GLY A 193 -9.45 -2.23 17.40
CA GLY A 193 -8.34 -3.16 17.64
C GLY A 193 -8.75 -4.63 17.51
N GLY A 194 -9.55 -4.99 16.49
CA GLY A 194 -9.97 -6.39 16.28
C GLY A 194 -11.46 -6.55 15.99
N THR A 195 -12.30 -5.56 16.30
CA THR A 195 -13.71 -5.58 15.89
C THR A 195 -13.83 -5.20 14.42
N ILE A 196 -14.42 -6.07 13.62
CA ILE A 196 -14.66 -5.83 12.19
C ILE A 196 -15.88 -4.91 12.03
N VAL A 197 -15.68 -3.76 11.39
CA VAL A 197 -16.74 -2.83 11.01
C VAL A 197 -16.99 -2.95 9.51
N LEU A 198 -18.25 -3.22 9.12
CA LEU A 198 -18.58 -3.40 7.72
C LEU A 198 -18.52 -2.08 6.92
N PRO A 199 -18.09 -2.08 5.66
CA PRO A 199 -17.98 -0.87 4.83
C PRO A 199 -19.24 0.01 4.78
N PRO A 200 -20.47 -0.51 4.71
CA PRO A 200 -21.67 0.34 4.76
C PRO A 200 -21.76 1.18 6.03
N GLN A 201 -21.37 0.65 7.19
CA GLN A 201 -21.35 1.38 8.46
C GLN A 201 -20.28 2.48 8.45
N VAL A 202 -19.12 2.20 7.85
CA VAL A 202 -18.05 3.20 7.70
C VAL A 202 -18.52 4.33 6.78
N LEU A 203 -19.12 4.01 5.63
CA LEU A 203 -19.67 5.00 4.70
C LEU A 203 -20.76 5.85 5.35
N TRP A 204 -21.65 5.25 6.15
CA TRP A 204 -22.64 5.97 6.94
C TRP A 204 -22.00 6.96 7.92
N ARG A 205 -20.95 6.52 8.64
CA ARG A 205 -20.18 7.38 9.54
C ARG A 205 -19.60 8.60 8.82
N TYR A 206 -18.99 8.39 7.65
CA TYR A 206 -18.42 9.48 6.84
C TYR A 206 -19.52 10.41 6.30
N GLY A 207 -20.62 9.86 5.82
CA GLY A 207 -21.81 10.64 5.44
C GLY A 207 -22.31 11.53 6.57
N LYS A 208 -22.39 10.98 7.80
CA LYS A 208 -22.76 11.75 8.99
C LYS A 208 -21.75 12.87 9.29
N ILE A 209 -20.45 12.61 9.26
CA ILE A 209 -19.43 13.65 9.46
C ILE A 209 -19.63 14.79 8.46
N LEU A 210 -19.78 14.49 7.18
CA LEU A 210 -19.93 15.51 6.12
C LEU A 210 -21.22 16.32 6.23
N THR A 211 -22.27 15.80 6.90
CA THR A 211 -23.55 16.50 7.07
C THR A 211 -23.68 17.21 8.41
N THR A 212 -22.89 16.85 9.43
CA THR A 212 -23.04 17.40 10.78
C THR A 212 -21.86 18.27 11.23
N VAL A 213 -20.69 18.10 10.61
CA VAL A 213 -19.49 18.89 10.94
C VAL A 213 -19.41 20.10 10.01
N VAL A 214 -18.95 21.22 10.53
CA VAL A 214 -18.80 22.48 9.75
C VAL A 214 -17.80 22.28 8.60
N PRO A 215 -18.14 22.68 7.35
CA PRO A 215 -17.30 22.46 6.17
C PRO A 215 -15.88 23.06 6.24
N ASP A 216 -15.71 24.14 7.02
CA ASP A 216 -14.39 24.81 7.18
C ASP A 216 -13.48 24.10 8.19
N SER A 217 -13.92 23.01 8.82
CA SER A 217 -13.11 22.29 9.80
C SER A 217 -12.13 21.33 9.13
N PRO A 218 -10.92 21.15 9.71
CA PRO A 218 -9.96 20.13 9.25
C PRO A 218 -10.55 18.71 9.24
N VAL A 219 -11.44 18.40 10.19
CA VAL A 219 -12.12 17.11 10.29
C VAL A 219 -12.97 16.84 9.06
N TRP A 220 -13.73 17.85 8.62
CA TRP A 220 -14.56 17.76 7.41
C TRP A 220 -13.70 17.56 6.16
N ALA A 221 -12.65 18.37 6.01
CA ALA A 221 -11.75 18.31 4.85
C ALA A 221 -11.05 16.95 4.73
N VAL A 222 -10.55 16.41 5.85
CA VAL A 222 -9.94 15.07 5.88
C VAL A 222 -10.96 14.00 5.54
N ALA A 223 -12.16 14.03 6.17
CA ALA A 223 -13.20 13.04 5.89
C ALA A 223 -13.67 13.10 4.43
N PHE A 224 -13.79 14.28 3.85
CA PHE A 224 -14.14 14.47 2.44
C PHE A 224 -13.07 13.87 1.52
N PHE A 225 -11.80 14.13 1.80
CA PHE A 225 -10.68 13.62 1.02
C PHE A 225 -10.60 12.08 1.10
N GLU A 226 -10.70 11.50 2.30
CA GLU A 226 -10.65 10.04 2.52
C GLU A 226 -11.81 9.32 1.83
N LEU A 227 -13.03 9.84 1.99
CA LEU A 227 -14.22 9.28 1.33
C LEU A 227 -14.14 9.38 -0.20
N THR A 228 -13.72 10.55 -0.70
CA THR A 228 -13.57 10.76 -2.15
C THR A 228 -12.52 9.82 -2.74
N ALA A 229 -11.38 9.65 -2.08
CA ALA A 229 -10.33 8.74 -2.50
C ALA A 229 -10.82 7.27 -2.52
N PHE A 230 -11.52 6.84 -1.46
CA PHE A 230 -12.10 5.49 -1.41
C PHE A 230 -13.10 5.26 -2.55
N LEU A 231 -14.05 6.16 -2.74
CA LEU A 231 -15.06 6.05 -3.81
C LEU A 231 -14.41 6.11 -5.20
N PHE A 232 -13.41 6.96 -5.38
CA PHE A 232 -12.65 7.01 -6.63
C PHE A 232 -11.92 5.69 -6.91
N GLY A 233 -11.26 5.10 -5.93
CA GLY A 233 -10.61 3.80 -6.05
C GLY A 233 -11.61 2.71 -6.43
N MET A 234 -12.74 2.63 -5.74
CA MET A 234 -13.81 1.68 -6.04
C MET A 234 -14.40 1.90 -7.44
N TRP A 235 -14.57 3.14 -7.86
CA TRP A 235 -15.00 3.47 -9.22
C TRP A 235 -14.00 3.00 -10.28
N VAL A 236 -12.69 3.19 -10.06
CA VAL A 236 -11.66 2.69 -10.98
C VAL A 236 -11.72 1.17 -11.09
N LEU A 237 -11.92 0.45 -9.97
CA LEU A 237 -12.06 -1.00 -9.97
C LEU A 237 -13.33 -1.46 -10.71
N TYR A 238 -14.46 -0.77 -10.51
CA TYR A 238 -15.70 -1.02 -11.26
C TYR A 238 -15.49 -0.84 -12.77
N ARG A 239 -14.83 0.23 -13.19
CA ARG A 239 -14.48 0.48 -14.60
C ARG A 239 -13.52 -0.60 -15.13
N GLY A 240 -12.58 -1.05 -14.33
CA GLY A 240 -11.68 -2.16 -14.64
C GLY A 240 -12.44 -3.46 -14.86
N TRP A 241 -13.36 -3.79 -13.96
CA TRP A 241 -14.23 -4.96 -14.10
C TRP A 241 -15.05 -4.91 -15.39
N ARG A 242 -15.74 -3.79 -15.66
CA ARG A 242 -16.51 -3.59 -16.90
C ARG A 242 -15.63 -3.67 -18.17
N ALA A 243 -14.36 -3.31 -18.06
CA ALA A 243 -13.40 -3.40 -19.16
C ALA A 243 -12.76 -4.79 -19.29
N GLY A 244 -13.09 -5.75 -18.42
CA GLY A 244 -12.57 -7.12 -18.46
C GLY A 244 -11.10 -7.23 -18.05
N TRP A 245 -10.67 -6.47 -17.03
CA TRP A 245 -9.36 -6.65 -16.40
C TRP A 245 -9.32 -7.94 -15.58
N ASP A 246 -8.11 -8.50 -15.40
CA ASP A 246 -7.92 -9.71 -14.61
C ASP A 246 -8.51 -9.58 -13.20
N ALA A 247 -9.33 -10.58 -12.81
CA ALA A 247 -9.99 -10.59 -11.50
C ALA A 247 -9.00 -10.53 -10.33
N SER A 248 -7.80 -11.09 -10.49
CA SER A 248 -6.74 -11.03 -9.47
C SER A 248 -6.26 -9.61 -9.20
N TYR A 249 -6.16 -8.77 -10.23
CA TYR A 249 -5.81 -7.36 -10.08
C TYR A 249 -6.90 -6.56 -9.37
N LEU A 250 -8.16 -6.84 -9.71
CA LEU A 250 -9.32 -6.21 -9.07
C LEU A 250 -9.43 -6.63 -7.61
N PHE A 251 -9.26 -7.92 -7.31
CA PHE A 251 -9.29 -8.45 -5.95
C PHE A 251 -8.17 -7.85 -5.09
N TYR A 252 -6.94 -7.91 -5.57
CA TYR A 252 -5.78 -7.35 -4.84
C TYR A 252 -5.99 -5.86 -4.52
N SER A 253 -6.33 -5.05 -5.53
CA SER A 253 -6.54 -3.63 -5.32
C SER A 253 -7.76 -3.35 -4.44
N GLY A 254 -8.82 -4.14 -4.57
CA GLY A 254 -9.99 -4.07 -3.71
C GLY A 254 -9.65 -4.40 -2.24
N ALA A 255 -8.85 -5.44 -2.00
CA ALA A 255 -8.39 -5.79 -0.66
C ALA A 255 -7.56 -4.66 -0.03
N VAL A 256 -6.67 -4.02 -0.79
CA VAL A 256 -5.89 -2.87 -0.31
C VAL A 256 -6.77 -1.69 0.11
N LEU A 257 -7.91 -1.47 -0.55
CA LEU A 257 -8.86 -0.40 -0.21
C LEU A 257 -9.80 -0.78 0.93
N VAL A 258 -10.31 -2.02 0.91
CA VAL A 258 -11.40 -2.44 1.82
C VAL A 258 -10.88 -2.92 3.17
N VAL A 259 -9.74 -3.64 3.21
CA VAL A 259 -9.23 -4.21 4.48
C VAL A 259 -8.94 -3.12 5.53
N PRO A 260 -8.33 -1.96 5.21
CA PRO A 260 -8.20 -0.88 6.18
C PRO A 260 -9.54 -0.33 6.66
N ALA A 261 -10.53 -0.24 5.77
CA ALA A 261 -11.86 0.25 6.11
C ALA A 261 -12.57 -0.65 7.15
N LEU A 262 -12.22 -1.95 7.23
CA LEU A 262 -12.75 -2.86 8.25
C LEU A 262 -12.37 -2.48 9.69
N THR A 263 -11.41 -1.58 9.88
CA THR A 263 -11.08 -1.00 11.19
C THR A 263 -12.06 0.10 11.64
N GLY A 264 -13.10 0.39 10.86
CA GLY A 264 -14.13 1.39 11.18
C GLY A 264 -13.86 2.80 10.65
N THR A 265 -12.79 3.00 9.88
CA THR A 265 -12.43 4.31 9.31
C THR A 265 -11.82 4.17 7.92
N LEU A 266 -11.87 5.24 7.11
CA LEU A 266 -11.15 5.37 5.84
C LEU A 266 -9.81 6.10 6.01
N SER A 267 -9.40 6.34 7.25
CA SER A 267 -8.12 6.99 7.56
C SER A 267 -6.96 6.29 6.85
N SER A 268 -6.12 7.09 6.23
CA SER A 268 -4.97 6.63 5.42
C SER A 268 -5.32 5.86 4.13
N VAL A 269 -6.59 5.68 3.75
CA VAL A 269 -6.95 5.07 2.46
C VAL A 269 -6.32 5.82 1.28
N PRO A 270 -6.29 7.16 1.22
CA PRO A 270 -5.61 7.88 0.14
C PRO A 270 -4.14 7.47 -0.01
N ARG A 271 -3.45 7.23 1.11
CA ARG A 271 -2.06 6.76 1.12
C ARG A 271 -1.95 5.28 0.72
N TYR A 272 -2.86 4.44 1.21
CA TYR A 272 -2.87 3.00 0.88
C TYR A 272 -3.15 2.74 -0.60
N MET A 273 -3.83 3.65 -1.31
CA MET A 273 -3.99 3.55 -2.76
C MET A 273 -2.65 3.44 -3.52
N LEU A 274 -1.57 3.99 -2.99
CA LEU A 274 -0.21 3.84 -3.56
C LEU A 274 0.25 2.37 -3.58
N CYS A 275 -0.28 1.55 -2.66
CA CYS A 275 -0.02 0.11 -2.61
C CYS A 275 -0.89 -0.69 -3.60
N ALA A 276 -1.99 -0.11 -4.09
CA ALA A 276 -2.89 -0.74 -5.06
C ALA A 276 -2.36 -0.61 -6.50
N ILE A 277 -1.19 -1.18 -6.75
CA ILE A 277 -0.42 -1.03 -8.00
C ILE A 277 -1.24 -1.25 -9.27
N PRO A 278 -2.08 -2.31 -9.40
CA PRO A 278 -2.91 -2.51 -10.58
C PRO A 278 -3.93 -1.40 -10.83
N LEU A 279 -4.33 -0.66 -9.79
CA LEU A 279 -5.27 0.47 -9.92
C LEU A 279 -4.74 1.52 -10.90
N PHE A 280 -3.44 1.85 -10.85
CA PHE A 280 -2.81 2.81 -11.76
C PHE A 280 -2.65 2.24 -13.18
N LEU A 281 -2.48 0.93 -13.33
CA LEU A 281 -2.50 0.27 -14.64
C LEU A 281 -3.89 0.39 -15.27
N ILE A 282 -4.95 0.08 -14.52
CA ILE A 282 -6.35 0.19 -14.94
C ILE A 282 -6.66 1.64 -15.31
N LEU A 283 -6.31 2.59 -14.45
CA LEU A 283 -6.53 4.02 -14.65
C LEU A 283 -5.88 4.52 -15.95
N SER A 284 -4.70 4.02 -16.28
CA SER A 284 -3.96 4.40 -17.49
C SER A 284 -4.65 3.99 -18.79
N SER A 285 -5.55 3.00 -18.73
CA SER A 285 -6.27 2.47 -19.90
C SER A 285 -7.49 3.31 -20.33
N PHE A 286 -7.93 4.26 -19.53
CA PHE A 286 -9.08 5.08 -19.85
C PHE A 286 -8.83 5.93 -21.11
N SER A 287 -9.88 6.22 -21.89
CA SER A 287 -9.73 6.88 -23.19
C SER A 287 -9.92 8.41 -23.16
N SER A 288 -10.56 8.95 -22.11
CA SER A 288 -10.98 10.35 -22.07
C SER A 288 -9.83 11.31 -21.78
N ARG A 289 -9.47 12.19 -22.73
CA ARG A 289 -8.51 13.28 -22.53
C ARG A 289 -8.94 14.26 -21.46
N LYS A 290 -10.25 14.59 -21.41
CA LYS A 290 -10.83 15.51 -20.41
C LYS A 290 -10.66 14.94 -19.00
N PHE A 291 -10.87 13.63 -18.83
CA PHE A 291 -10.66 12.96 -17.55
C PHE A 291 -9.22 13.12 -17.06
N TYR A 292 -8.21 12.88 -17.91
CA TYR A 292 -6.80 13.01 -17.51
C TYR A 292 -6.41 14.45 -17.18
N PHE A 293 -6.94 15.42 -17.90
CA PHE A 293 -6.71 16.83 -17.60
C PHE A 293 -7.27 17.20 -16.22
N VAL A 294 -8.53 16.85 -15.94
CA VAL A 294 -9.17 17.10 -14.64
C VAL A 294 -8.45 16.34 -13.52
N TYR A 295 -8.13 15.06 -13.75
CA TYR A 295 -7.37 14.26 -12.80
C TYR A 295 -6.02 14.91 -12.47
N ALA A 296 -5.25 15.31 -13.47
CA ALA A 296 -3.95 15.92 -13.24
C ALA A 296 -4.07 17.25 -12.48
N LEU A 297 -5.01 18.11 -12.86
CA LEU A 297 -5.24 19.39 -12.21
C LEU A 297 -5.59 19.20 -10.73
N VAL A 298 -6.60 18.38 -10.44
CA VAL A 298 -7.05 18.12 -9.04
C VAL A 298 -5.94 17.42 -8.25
N SER A 299 -5.32 16.39 -8.82
CA SER A 299 -4.28 15.61 -8.13
C SER A 299 -3.06 16.45 -7.79
N ILE A 300 -2.56 17.27 -8.72
CA ILE A 300 -1.40 18.14 -8.48
C ILE A 300 -1.74 19.20 -7.42
N SER A 301 -2.93 19.81 -7.48
CA SER A 301 -3.33 20.79 -6.46
C SER A 301 -3.39 20.17 -5.06
N VAL A 302 -4.00 18.99 -4.94
CA VAL A 302 -4.09 18.27 -3.65
C VAL A 302 -2.71 17.75 -3.21
N PHE A 303 -1.87 17.31 -4.15
CA PHE A 303 -0.48 16.91 -3.87
C PHE A 303 0.33 18.06 -3.25
N ILE A 304 0.31 19.24 -3.87
CA ILE A 304 1.05 20.42 -3.38
C ILE A 304 0.54 20.81 -1.99
N MET A 305 -0.78 20.88 -1.79
CA MET A 305 -1.37 21.20 -0.51
C MET A 305 -1.01 20.15 0.56
N GLY A 306 -1.17 18.86 0.23
CA GLY A 306 -0.85 17.75 1.13
C GLY A 306 0.63 17.72 1.50
N ALA A 307 1.53 17.89 0.53
CA ALA A 307 2.97 17.94 0.79
C ALA A 307 3.35 19.14 1.69
N ALA A 308 2.75 20.31 1.45
CA ALA A 308 2.99 21.50 2.29
C ALA A 308 2.52 21.27 3.73
N LEU A 309 1.32 20.71 3.94
CA LEU A 309 0.82 20.38 5.27
C LEU A 309 1.69 19.32 5.95
N TYR A 310 2.11 18.28 5.21
CA TYR A 310 3.01 17.25 5.73
C TYR A 310 4.34 17.84 6.22
N LEU A 311 4.97 18.75 5.45
CA LEU A 311 6.21 19.40 5.84
C LEU A 311 6.06 20.30 7.07
N GLN A 312 4.85 20.83 7.33
CA GLN A 312 4.52 21.60 8.53
C GLN A 312 4.19 20.72 9.75
N GLY A 313 4.20 19.39 9.60
CA GLY A 313 3.95 18.46 10.69
C GLY A 313 2.50 18.02 10.85
N TYR A 314 1.60 18.41 9.94
CA TYR A 314 0.22 17.94 9.99
C TYR A 314 0.10 16.51 9.46
N PHE A 315 -0.83 15.75 10.04
CA PHE A 315 -1.19 14.43 9.52
C PHE A 315 -2.02 14.57 8.24
N VAL A 316 -1.52 14.01 7.15
CA VAL A 316 -2.16 14.04 5.83
C VAL A 316 -2.25 12.61 5.30
N GLY A 317 -3.34 11.92 5.53
CA GLY A 317 -3.59 10.60 4.94
C GLY A 317 -3.64 9.44 5.87
#